data_b8d07a6044a83f1d24c6234f62d26a66
#
_entry.id   b8d07a6044a83f1d24c6234f62d26a66
#
_cell.length_a   1.000
_cell.length_b   1.000
_cell.length_c   1.000
_cell.angle_alpha   90.00
_cell.angle_beta   90.00
_cell.angle_gamma   90.00
#
_symmetry.space_group_name_H-M   'P 1'
#
loop_
_entity.id
_entity.type
_entity.pdbx_description
1 polymer ?
#
loop_
_entity_poly.entity_id
_entity_poly.type
_entity_poly.pdbx_seq_one_letter_code
_entity_poly.pdbx_strand_id
1 'polypeptide(L)'
;RRGDNMDDFKEENAEEWKKVLRTAFITGMSGNEEDRMQACADVGYYYMCHAPSSLYKYYRDNPRDLDAIKNNKMWYSAPCDFNDVFDCDLAIDEKEIFNSVLQMVPDKRGIRTGSPIWKQLKGTVNQKIREFQAELEELRTKMGIACLSEAYDSLLMWAHYANNHRGMCVEYELLEFNRQLGFSPVPVVYSDERVSIHTIETLERDIQGL
;
A
#
# COMPACT_ATOMS: atom_id res chain seq x y z
N ARG A 1 -11.27 31.61 28.31
CA ARG A 1 -11.41 31.38 26.84
C ARG A 1 -10.17 30.60 26.43
N ARG A 2 -10.31 29.28 26.29
CA ARG A 2 -9.31 28.43 25.66
C ARG A 2 -9.39 28.76 24.18
N GLY A 3 -8.29 29.18 23.58
CA GLY A 3 -8.14 29.19 22.14
C GLY A 3 -8.04 27.74 21.72
N ASP A 4 -9.08 27.22 21.09
CA ASP A 4 -9.04 25.94 20.40
C ASP A 4 -8.02 26.09 19.27
N ASN A 5 -6.91 25.39 19.42
CA ASN A 5 -5.79 25.49 18.51
C ASN A 5 -6.21 24.72 17.25
N MET A 6 -6.25 25.40 16.13
CA MET A 6 -6.66 24.83 14.83
C MET A 6 -5.75 23.69 14.40
N ASP A 7 -4.56 23.60 15.02
CA ASP A 7 -3.59 22.53 14.79
C ASP A 7 -3.96 21.25 15.56
N ASP A 8 -4.54 21.36 16.78
CA ASP A 8 -5.05 20.20 17.53
C ASP A 8 -6.21 19.51 16.78
N PHE A 9 -7.04 20.31 16.09
CA PHE A 9 -8.15 19.77 15.29
C PHE A 9 -7.68 19.04 14.03
N LYS A 10 -6.53 19.44 13.47
CA LYS A 10 -5.91 18.76 12.32
C LYS A 10 -5.27 17.43 12.69
N GLU A 11 -4.63 17.33 13.86
CA GLU A 11 -4.01 16.08 14.32
C GLU A 11 -5.04 15.02 14.70
N GLU A 12 -6.10 15.38 15.41
CA GLU A 12 -7.15 14.45 15.82
C GLU A 12 -7.92 13.87 14.62
N ASN A 13 -8.13 14.65 13.57
CA ASN A 13 -8.73 14.21 12.32
C ASN A 13 -7.75 13.41 11.43
N ALA A 14 -6.45 13.64 11.53
CA ALA A 14 -5.45 13.01 10.68
C ALA A 14 -5.41 11.47 10.85
N GLU A 15 -5.59 10.96 12.06
CA GLU A 15 -5.61 9.51 12.32
C GLU A 15 -6.93 8.86 11.88
N GLU A 16 -8.03 9.58 11.89
CA GLU A 16 -9.33 9.05 11.48
C GLU A 16 -9.43 8.90 9.96
N TRP A 17 -8.99 9.88 9.20
CA TRP A 17 -9.00 9.77 7.75
C TRP A 17 -7.98 8.74 7.23
N LYS A 18 -6.86 8.49 7.91
CA LYS A 18 -5.94 7.41 7.58
C LYS A 18 -6.62 6.03 7.66
N LYS A 19 -7.48 5.82 8.66
CA LYS A 19 -8.30 4.60 8.77
C LYS A 19 -9.28 4.50 7.61
N VAL A 20 -9.93 5.60 7.24
CA VAL A 20 -10.85 5.65 6.08
C VAL A 20 -10.11 5.27 4.80
N LEU A 21 -8.93 5.86 4.55
CA LEU A 21 -8.12 5.51 3.38
C LEU A 21 -7.70 4.04 3.37
N ARG A 22 -7.23 3.51 4.51
CA ARG A 22 -6.88 2.09 4.61
C ARG A 22 -8.06 1.21 4.24
N THR A 23 -9.25 1.52 4.78
CA THR A 23 -10.48 0.80 4.46
C THR A 23 -10.83 0.93 2.98
N ALA A 24 -10.76 2.14 2.42
CA ALA A 24 -11.02 2.40 1.01
C ALA A 24 -10.08 1.60 0.09
N PHE A 25 -8.79 1.53 0.42
CA PHE A 25 -7.85 0.72 -0.36
C PHE A 25 -8.17 -0.76 -0.31
N ILE A 26 -8.43 -1.31 0.88
CA ILE A 26 -8.76 -2.74 1.05
C ILE A 26 -10.07 -3.05 0.31
N THR A 27 -11.10 -2.24 0.49
CA THR A 27 -12.40 -2.40 -0.16
C THR A 27 -12.29 -2.22 -1.69
N GLY A 28 -11.50 -1.25 -2.15
CA GLY A 28 -11.26 -1.04 -3.58
C GLY A 28 -10.51 -2.19 -4.26
N MET A 29 -9.69 -2.94 -3.52
CA MET A 29 -8.98 -4.12 -4.04
C MET A 29 -9.86 -5.37 -4.08
N SER A 30 -10.74 -5.55 -3.09
CA SER A 30 -11.51 -6.78 -2.85
C SER A 30 -13.01 -6.63 -3.12
N GLY A 31 -13.53 -5.41 -3.23
CA GLY A 31 -14.95 -5.13 -3.33
C GLY A 31 -15.53 -5.26 -4.74
N ASN A 32 -16.87 -5.28 -4.79
CA ASN A 32 -17.63 -5.17 -6.02
C ASN A 32 -17.46 -3.76 -6.66
N GLU A 33 -18.15 -3.49 -7.77
CA GLU A 33 -18.03 -2.22 -8.51
C GLU A 33 -18.51 -1.01 -7.68
N GLU A 34 -19.55 -1.19 -6.87
CA GLU A 34 -20.09 -0.14 -5.99
C GLU A 34 -19.11 0.21 -4.87
N ASP A 35 -18.53 -0.80 -4.24
CA ASP A 35 -17.49 -0.63 -3.21
C ASP A 35 -16.24 0.09 -3.77
N ARG A 36 -15.84 -0.25 -4.99
CA ARG A 36 -14.72 0.43 -5.67
C ARG A 36 -15.03 1.89 -5.99
N MET A 37 -16.24 2.19 -6.42
CA MET A 37 -16.67 3.57 -6.66
C MET A 37 -16.68 4.37 -5.37
N GLN A 38 -17.18 3.80 -4.27
CA GLN A 38 -17.16 4.45 -2.96
C GLN A 38 -15.73 4.68 -2.48
N ALA A 39 -14.84 3.68 -2.61
CA ALA A 39 -13.44 3.81 -2.27
C ALA A 39 -12.74 4.94 -3.06
N CYS A 40 -13.02 5.07 -4.35
CA CYS A 40 -12.52 6.17 -5.16
C CYS A 40 -13.04 7.54 -4.68
N ALA A 41 -14.32 7.62 -4.28
CA ALA A 41 -14.92 8.84 -3.75
C ALA A 41 -14.27 9.24 -2.41
N ASP A 42 -14.03 8.29 -1.51
CA ASP A 42 -13.39 8.51 -0.21
C ASP A 42 -11.95 9.02 -0.37
N VAL A 43 -11.19 8.41 -1.29
CA VAL A 43 -9.84 8.87 -1.63
C VAL A 43 -9.87 10.28 -2.22
N GLY A 44 -10.81 10.56 -3.13
CA GLY A 44 -11.00 11.88 -3.71
C GLY A 44 -11.35 12.94 -2.66
N TYR A 45 -12.23 12.62 -1.73
CA TYR A 45 -12.60 13.48 -0.61
C TYR A 45 -11.39 13.78 0.29
N TYR A 46 -10.58 12.76 0.57
CA TYR A 46 -9.34 12.94 1.31
C TYR A 46 -8.44 13.99 0.65
N TYR A 47 -8.20 13.86 -0.66
CA TYR A 47 -7.36 14.83 -1.38
C TYR A 47 -7.90 16.25 -1.34
N MET A 48 -9.21 16.42 -1.34
CA MET A 48 -9.84 17.74 -1.26
C MET A 48 -9.72 18.39 0.12
N CYS A 49 -9.79 17.60 1.18
CA CYS A 49 -9.96 18.12 2.53
C CYS A 49 -8.71 18.00 3.42
N HIS A 50 -7.83 17.02 3.16
CA HIS A 50 -6.76 16.64 4.08
C HIS A 50 -5.39 16.54 3.43
N ALA A 51 -5.28 16.50 2.10
CA ALA A 51 -3.99 16.40 1.47
C ALA A 51 -3.15 17.67 1.71
N PRO A 52 -1.84 17.55 1.93
CA PRO A 52 -0.96 18.69 2.10
C PRO A 52 -0.87 19.51 0.80
N SER A 53 -0.59 20.81 0.91
CA SER A 53 -0.36 21.65 -0.27
C SER A 53 0.92 21.30 -1.01
N SER A 54 1.90 20.82 -0.28
CA SER A 54 3.24 20.46 -0.80
C SER A 54 3.73 19.15 -0.23
N LEU A 55 4.52 18.45 -1.03
CA LEU A 55 5.27 17.26 -0.62
C LEU A 55 6.76 17.48 -0.91
N TYR A 56 7.60 16.82 -0.13
CA TYR A 56 9.04 17.01 -0.12
C TYR A 56 9.77 15.72 -0.48
N LYS A 57 10.80 15.83 -1.34
CA LYS A 57 11.70 14.73 -1.64
C LYS A 57 13.12 15.09 -1.27
N TYR A 58 13.75 14.22 -0.50
CA TYR A 58 15.14 14.35 -0.13
C TYR A 58 16.04 13.69 -1.19
N TYR A 59 17.09 14.38 -1.58
CA TYR A 59 18.05 13.95 -2.57
C TYR A 59 19.46 13.99 -2.02
N ARG A 60 20.29 13.09 -2.46
CA ARG A 60 21.73 13.08 -2.17
C ARG A 60 22.45 14.05 -3.10
N ASP A 61 23.60 14.51 -2.68
CA ASP A 61 24.51 15.36 -3.46
C ASP A 61 25.36 14.53 -4.46
N ASN A 62 24.73 13.66 -5.22
CA ASN A 62 25.39 12.81 -6.21
C ASN A 62 24.99 13.20 -7.64
N PRO A 63 25.80 12.86 -8.67
CA PRO A 63 25.52 13.24 -10.05
C PRO A 63 24.16 12.76 -10.58
N ARG A 64 23.70 11.59 -10.16
CA ARG A 64 22.41 11.02 -10.60
C ARG A 64 21.23 11.85 -10.08
N ASP A 65 21.24 12.19 -8.81
CA ASP A 65 20.15 12.93 -8.18
C ASP A 65 20.14 14.38 -8.66
N LEU A 66 21.34 14.98 -8.85
CA LEU A 66 21.48 16.29 -9.46
C LEU A 66 20.99 16.33 -10.91
N ASP A 67 21.28 15.31 -11.71
CA ASP A 67 20.78 15.19 -13.09
C ASP A 67 19.26 15.04 -13.12
N ALA A 68 18.71 14.25 -12.21
CA ALA A 68 17.27 14.06 -12.07
C ALA A 68 16.55 15.42 -11.80
N ILE A 69 17.08 16.20 -10.84
CA ILE A 69 16.52 17.53 -10.52
C ILE A 69 16.64 18.48 -11.72
N LYS A 70 17.82 18.55 -12.35
CA LYS A 70 18.06 19.44 -13.51
C LYS A 70 17.15 19.13 -14.70
N ASN A 71 16.82 17.87 -14.90
CA ASN A 71 16.00 17.42 -16.03
C ASN A 71 14.53 17.21 -15.64
N ASN A 72 14.09 17.70 -14.48
CA ASN A 72 12.74 17.53 -13.97
C ASN A 72 12.27 16.07 -14.01
N LYS A 73 13.15 15.16 -13.56
CA LYS A 73 12.89 13.72 -13.49
C LYS A 73 12.83 13.26 -12.05
N MET A 74 12.01 12.27 -11.78
CA MET A 74 11.94 11.61 -10.49
C MET A 74 12.34 10.14 -10.65
N TRP A 75 13.21 9.68 -9.74
CA TRP A 75 13.61 8.28 -9.71
C TRP A 75 12.58 7.47 -8.92
N TYR A 76 12.20 6.33 -9.48
CA TYR A 76 11.36 5.33 -8.83
C TYR A 76 12.22 4.10 -8.54
N SER A 77 12.20 3.62 -7.30
CA SER A 77 12.91 2.42 -6.87
C SER A 77 11.97 1.22 -6.82
N ALA A 78 12.45 0.05 -7.15
CA ALA A 78 11.68 -1.17 -6.93
C ALA A 78 11.55 -1.44 -5.42
N PRO A 79 10.42 -2.00 -4.94
CA PRO A 79 10.26 -2.35 -3.53
C PRO A 79 11.36 -3.28 -2.98
N CYS A 80 11.90 -4.15 -3.81
CA CYS A 80 13.00 -5.03 -3.42
C CYS A 80 14.33 -4.29 -3.14
N ASP A 81 14.46 -3.02 -3.57
CA ASP A 81 15.63 -2.18 -3.33
C ASP A 81 15.45 -1.27 -2.09
N PHE A 82 14.34 -1.40 -1.37
CA PHE A 82 14.09 -0.60 -0.18
C PHE A 82 14.96 -1.08 0.99
N ASN A 83 15.31 -0.13 1.86
CA ASN A 83 16.12 -0.42 3.05
C ASN A 83 15.33 -1.12 4.16
N ASP A 84 14.02 -1.01 4.17
CA ASP A 84 13.14 -1.74 5.08
C ASP A 84 12.59 -2.98 4.35
N VAL A 85 12.90 -4.15 4.87
CA VAL A 85 12.45 -5.44 4.31
C VAL A 85 10.96 -5.68 4.47
N PHE A 86 10.29 -4.89 5.33
CA PHE A 86 8.86 -4.96 5.54
C PHE A 86 8.08 -4.00 4.63
N ASP A 87 8.76 -3.09 3.94
CA ASP A 87 8.10 -2.23 2.96
C ASP A 87 7.51 -3.06 1.82
N CYS A 88 6.23 -2.86 1.55
CA CYS A 88 5.47 -3.63 0.55
C CYS A 88 5.41 -5.15 0.82
N ASP A 89 5.64 -5.58 2.06
CA ASP A 89 5.49 -6.99 2.46
C ASP A 89 4.04 -7.26 2.87
N LEU A 90 3.42 -8.19 2.15
CA LEU A 90 2.02 -8.58 2.37
C LEU A 90 1.98 -9.92 3.10
N ALA A 91 1.34 -9.95 4.25
CA ALA A 91 1.14 -11.19 5.00
C ALA A 91 0.05 -12.05 4.33
N ILE A 92 0.35 -13.32 4.12
CA ILE A 92 -0.60 -14.32 3.65
C ILE A 92 -0.82 -15.33 4.77
N ASP A 93 -2.01 -15.35 5.35
CA ASP A 93 -2.39 -16.38 6.33
C ASP A 93 -2.96 -17.62 5.62
N GLU A 94 -2.09 -18.60 5.36
CA GLU A 94 -2.46 -19.86 4.71
C GLU A 94 -3.59 -20.61 5.44
N LYS A 95 -3.65 -20.50 6.77
CA LYS A 95 -4.67 -21.20 7.57
C LYS A 95 -6.03 -20.53 7.41
N GLU A 96 -6.04 -19.19 7.42
CA GLU A 96 -7.26 -18.43 7.26
C GLU A 96 -7.84 -18.63 5.86
N ILE A 97 -7.01 -18.56 4.82
CA ILE A 97 -7.40 -18.84 3.44
C ILE A 97 -7.97 -20.26 3.33
N PHE A 98 -7.27 -21.26 3.86
CA PHE A 98 -7.76 -22.63 3.78
C PHE A 98 -9.09 -22.82 4.51
N ASN A 99 -9.27 -22.20 5.69
CA ASN A 99 -10.53 -22.27 6.43
C ASN A 99 -11.68 -21.60 5.65
N SER A 100 -11.43 -20.49 5.00
CA SER A 100 -12.41 -19.80 4.19
C SER A 100 -12.82 -20.64 2.98
N VAL A 101 -11.87 -21.23 2.27
CA VAL A 101 -12.14 -22.18 1.18
C VAL A 101 -12.98 -23.36 1.67
N LEU A 102 -12.68 -23.91 2.86
CA LEU A 102 -13.49 -24.97 3.45
C LEU A 102 -14.94 -24.56 3.74
N GLN A 103 -15.17 -23.28 4.08
CA GLN A 103 -16.54 -22.78 4.31
C GLN A 103 -17.36 -22.70 3.02
N MET A 104 -16.72 -22.45 1.89
CA MET A 104 -17.36 -22.34 0.57
C MET A 104 -17.74 -23.70 -0.03
N VAL A 105 -17.14 -24.79 0.40
CA VAL A 105 -17.48 -26.12 -0.12
C VAL A 105 -18.91 -26.50 0.28
N PRO A 106 -19.83 -26.69 -0.71
CA PRO A 106 -21.25 -26.95 -0.42
C PRO A 106 -21.50 -28.25 0.33
N ASP A 107 -20.76 -29.31 -0.04
CA ASP A 107 -20.89 -30.63 0.60
C ASP A 107 -19.62 -30.96 1.39
N LYS A 108 -19.73 -30.78 2.69
CA LYS A 108 -18.64 -31.06 3.64
C LYS A 108 -18.59 -32.53 4.08
N ARG A 109 -19.52 -33.39 3.60
CA ARG A 109 -19.55 -34.81 3.93
C ARG A 109 -18.34 -35.50 3.30
N GLY A 110 -17.48 -36.03 4.12
CA GLY A 110 -16.21 -36.67 3.67
C GLY A 110 -14.97 -35.79 3.78
N ILE A 111 -15.10 -34.48 4.01
CA ILE A 111 -13.96 -33.60 4.29
C ILE A 111 -13.64 -33.65 5.80
N ARG A 112 -13.12 -34.77 6.25
CA ARG A 112 -12.55 -34.89 7.60
C ARG A 112 -11.06 -34.58 7.57
N THR A 113 -10.56 -33.89 8.58
CA THR A 113 -9.12 -33.63 8.72
C THR A 113 -8.31 -34.91 8.51
N GLY A 114 -7.37 -34.87 7.58
CA GLY A 114 -6.54 -36.00 7.22
C GLY A 114 -7.11 -36.98 6.19
N SER A 115 -8.37 -36.82 5.76
CA SER A 115 -8.96 -37.62 4.68
C SER A 115 -8.26 -37.36 3.33
N PRO A 116 -8.35 -38.28 2.36
CA PRO A 116 -7.79 -38.04 1.02
C PRO A 116 -8.28 -36.73 0.39
N ILE A 117 -9.59 -36.46 0.46
CA ILE A 117 -10.21 -35.23 -0.07
C ILE A 117 -9.66 -33.99 0.63
N TRP A 118 -9.52 -34.02 1.96
CA TRP A 118 -8.93 -32.92 2.72
C TRP A 118 -7.49 -32.64 2.31
N LYS A 119 -6.68 -33.71 2.13
CA LYS A 119 -5.27 -33.60 1.70
C LYS A 119 -5.17 -33.03 0.27
N GLN A 120 -6.04 -33.46 -0.62
CA GLN A 120 -6.10 -32.96 -1.99
C GLN A 120 -6.48 -31.48 -2.01
N LEU A 121 -7.56 -31.10 -1.31
CA LEU A 121 -7.98 -29.70 -1.23
C LEU A 121 -6.89 -28.81 -0.64
N LYS A 122 -6.27 -29.23 0.47
CA LYS A 122 -5.15 -28.50 1.05
C LYS A 122 -3.97 -28.37 0.10
N GLY A 123 -3.65 -29.42 -0.65
CA GLY A 123 -2.61 -29.40 -1.67
C GLY A 123 -2.89 -28.36 -2.76
N THR A 124 -4.12 -28.31 -3.28
CA THR A 124 -4.56 -27.35 -4.29
C THR A 124 -4.49 -25.91 -3.75
N VAL A 125 -5.04 -25.66 -2.56
CA VAL A 125 -5.00 -24.33 -1.95
C VAL A 125 -3.56 -23.87 -1.73
N ASN A 126 -2.70 -24.71 -1.18
CA ASN A 126 -1.29 -24.37 -0.95
C ASN A 126 -0.53 -24.12 -2.27
N GLN A 127 -0.90 -24.83 -3.35
CA GLN A 127 -0.33 -24.55 -4.67
C GLN A 127 -0.74 -23.18 -5.17
N LYS A 128 -2.02 -22.83 -5.07
CA LYS A 128 -2.53 -21.52 -5.47
C LYS A 128 -1.92 -20.37 -4.66
N ILE A 129 -1.73 -20.57 -3.36
CA ILE A 129 -1.03 -19.58 -2.52
C ILE A 129 0.40 -19.36 -3.02
N ARG A 130 1.14 -20.42 -3.36
CA ARG A 130 2.50 -20.29 -3.89
C ARG A 130 2.54 -19.59 -5.26
N GLU A 131 1.59 -19.89 -6.15
CA GLU A 131 1.45 -19.21 -7.44
C GLU A 131 1.23 -17.71 -7.23
N PHE A 132 0.31 -17.34 -6.34
CA PHE A 132 0.03 -15.96 -6.00
C PHE A 132 1.24 -15.25 -5.34
N GLN A 133 1.95 -15.93 -4.44
CA GLN A 133 3.19 -15.38 -3.85
C GLN A 133 4.24 -15.09 -4.92
N ALA A 134 4.40 -15.98 -5.89
CA ALA A 134 5.31 -15.78 -7.01
C ALA A 134 4.91 -14.58 -7.88
N GLU A 135 3.62 -14.39 -8.15
CA GLU A 135 3.09 -13.24 -8.89
C GLU A 135 3.32 -11.92 -8.12
N LEU A 136 3.13 -11.92 -6.80
CA LEU A 136 3.44 -10.76 -5.96
C LEU A 136 4.93 -10.39 -5.99
N GLU A 137 5.81 -11.38 -5.90
CA GLU A 137 7.26 -11.14 -6.01
C GLU A 137 7.63 -10.59 -7.39
N GLU A 138 7.06 -11.13 -8.46
CA GLU A 138 7.27 -10.58 -9.80
C GLU A 138 6.77 -9.13 -9.90
N LEU A 139 5.61 -8.83 -9.34
CA LEU A 139 5.06 -7.49 -9.29
C LEU A 139 5.99 -6.52 -8.55
N ARG A 140 6.52 -6.93 -7.39
CA ARG A 140 7.47 -6.13 -6.60
C ARG A 140 8.73 -5.75 -7.39
N THR A 141 9.19 -6.59 -8.30
CA THR A 141 10.35 -6.26 -9.15
C THR A 141 10.01 -5.32 -10.30
N LYS A 142 8.74 -5.27 -10.72
CA LYS A 142 8.27 -4.45 -11.85
C LYS A 142 7.69 -3.10 -11.41
N MET A 143 7.31 -2.97 -10.16
CA MET A 143 6.81 -1.71 -9.62
C MET A 143 7.93 -0.71 -9.39
N GLY A 144 7.64 0.57 -9.65
CA GLY A 144 8.50 1.67 -9.25
C GLY A 144 7.77 2.55 -8.23
N ILE A 145 8.39 2.79 -7.08
CA ILE A 145 7.84 3.62 -6.01
C ILE A 145 8.76 4.80 -5.77
N ALA A 146 8.19 6.00 -5.69
CA ALA A 146 8.87 7.21 -5.27
C ALA A 146 8.25 7.68 -3.95
N CYS A 147 9.06 7.69 -2.88
CA CYS A 147 8.62 8.16 -1.57
C CYS A 147 8.79 9.67 -1.47
N LEU A 148 7.77 10.33 -0.94
CA LEU A 148 7.71 11.75 -0.63
C LEU A 148 7.41 11.92 0.86
N SER A 149 7.74 13.06 1.44
CA SER A 149 7.51 13.39 2.84
C SER A 149 6.61 14.62 2.93
N GLU A 150 5.78 14.70 3.96
CA GLU A 150 5.03 15.92 4.30
C GLU A 150 5.88 16.93 5.04
N ALA A 151 7.05 16.51 5.57
CA ALA A 151 7.96 17.35 6.33
C ALA A 151 9.28 17.60 5.57
N TYR A 152 9.74 18.84 5.54
CA TYR A 152 11.03 19.24 4.97
C TYR A 152 12.15 19.39 6.02
N ASP A 153 11.80 19.42 7.29
CA ASP A 153 12.69 19.74 8.43
C ASP A 153 13.02 18.55 9.33
N SER A 154 12.60 17.33 8.91
CA SER A 154 12.87 16.11 9.66
C SER A 154 14.36 15.78 9.67
N LEU A 155 15.03 15.90 10.83
CA LEU A 155 16.44 15.55 10.99
C LEU A 155 16.74 14.11 10.60
N LEU A 156 15.81 13.19 10.86
CA LEU A 156 15.95 11.78 10.49
C LEU A 156 15.97 11.62 8.96
N MET A 157 15.06 12.28 8.26
CA MET A 157 15.01 12.26 6.80
C MET A 157 16.26 12.87 6.17
N TRP A 158 16.75 13.98 6.72
CA TRP A 158 18.01 14.60 6.31
C TRP A 158 19.22 13.68 6.51
N ALA A 159 19.25 12.95 7.62
CA ALA A 159 20.33 12.01 7.89
C ALA A 159 20.34 10.83 6.91
N HIS A 160 19.18 10.19 6.69
CA HIS A 160 19.08 8.97 5.90
C HIS A 160 19.03 9.19 4.39
N TYR A 161 18.33 10.22 3.93
CA TYR A 161 18.02 10.40 2.50
C TYR A 161 18.77 11.55 1.84
N ALA A 162 19.35 12.48 2.63
CA ALA A 162 20.10 13.62 2.14
C ALA A 162 21.60 13.53 2.46
N ASN A 163 22.20 12.37 2.32
CA ASN A 163 23.62 12.12 2.49
C ASN A 163 24.20 12.72 3.79
N ASN A 164 23.63 12.37 4.96
CA ASN A 164 24.01 12.91 6.26
C ASN A 164 23.99 14.47 6.27
N HIS A 165 22.86 15.06 5.95
CA HIS A 165 22.62 16.51 5.94
C HIS A 165 23.42 17.32 4.89
N ARG A 166 23.96 16.67 3.85
CA ARG A 166 24.71 17.34 2.77
C ARG A 166 23.96 17.48 1.47
N GLY A 167 22.81 16.80 1.37
CA GLY A 167 21.99 16.77 0.17
C GLY A 167 21.05 17.96 0.07
N MET A 168 19.94 17.72 -0.60
CA MET A 168 18.91 18.71 -0.91
C MET A 168 17.54 18.18 -0.56
N CYS A 169 16.62 19.08 -0.24
CA CYS A 169 15.19 18.79 -0.14
C CYS A 169 14.45 19.64 -1.18
N VAL A 170 13.71 18.99 -2.05
CA VAL A 170 12.94 19.65 -3.12
C VAL A 170 11.47 19.60 -2.75
N GLU A 171 10.82 20.76 -2.80
CA GLU A 171 9.40 20.92 -2.61
C GLU A 171 8.66 20.71 -3.94
N TYR A 172 7.58 19.97 -3.89
CA TYR A 172 6.65 19.74 -5.00
C TYR A 172 5.27 20.22 -4.56
N GLU A 173 4.74 21.21 -5.23
CA GLU A 173 3.35 21.63 -5.04
C GLU A 173 2.43 20.52 -5.55
N LEU A 174 1.53 20.02 -4.69
CA LEU A 174 0.77 18.79 -4.93
C LEU A 174 -0.15 18.89 -6.16
N LEU A 175 -0.83 20.01 -6.36
CA LEU A 175 -1.73 20.18 -7.49
C LEU A 175 -0.98 20.14 -8.83
N GLU A 176 0.16 20.84 -8.90
CA GLU A 176 0.99 20.86 -10.10
C GLU A 176 1.65 19.49 -10.34
N PHE A 177 2.07 18.82 -9.28
CA PHE A 177 2.62 17.47 -9.33
C PHE A 177 1.59 16.49 -9.92
N ASN A 178 0.35 16.52 -9.42
CA ASN A 178 -0.74 15.67 -9.91
C ASN A 178 -1.07 15.98 -11.37
N ARG A 179 -1.07 17.25 -11.74
CA ARG A 179 -1.34 17.69 -13.12
C ARG A 179 -0.28 17.19 -14.11
N GLN A 180 0.98 17.18 -13.70
CA GLN A 180 2.09 16.74 -14.57
C GLN A 180 2.15 15.21 -14.69
N LEU A 181 1.90 14.48 -13.64
CA LEU A 181 2.01 13.03 -13.63
C LEU A 181 0.73 12.31 -14.05
N GLY A 182 -0.43 12.97 -13.95
CA GLY A 182 -1.73 12.35 -14.22
C GLY A 182 -2.23 11.39 -13.14
N PHE A 183 -1.55 11.36 -11.98
CA PHE A 183 -1.96 10.60 -10.80
C PHE A 183 -1.54 11.32 -9.52
N SER A 184 -2.17 10.97 -8.41
CA SER A 184 -1.90 11.56 -7.09
C SER A 184 -1.07 10.62 -6.22
N PRO A 185 -0.09 11.15 -5.44
CA PRO A 185 0.59 10.37 -4.42
C PRO A 185 -0.40 9.86 -3.37
N VAL A 186 -0.18 8.69 -2.84
CA VAL A 186 -1.02 8.07 -1.82
C VAL A 186 -0.31 8.14 -0.49
N PRO A 187 -0.97 8.56 0.60
CA PRO A 187 -0.34 8.58 1.91
C PRO A 187 -0.05 7.18 2.42
N VAL A 188 1.11 7.01 3.03
CA VAL A 188 1.49 5.76 3.70
C VAL A 188 0.76 5.68 5.03
N VAL A 189 0.03 4.60 5.24
CA VAL A 189 -0.63 4.31 6.50
C VAL A 189 0.24 3.37 7.33
N TYR A 190 0.78 3.85 8.42
CA TYR A 190 1.54 3.03 9.37
C TYR A 190 0.59 2.25 10.26
N SER A 191 0.87 0.98 10.48
CA SER A 191 0.08 0.09 11.33
C SER A 191 0.99 -0.90 12.04
N ASP A 192 0.70 -1.20 13.30
CA ASP A 192 1.38 -2.26 14.07
C ASP A 192 0.98 -3.66 13.57
N GLU A 193 -0.11 -3.75 12.81
CA GLU A 193 -0.58 -4.98 12.20
C GLU A 193 -0.15 -5.04 10.73
N ARG A 194 0.39 -6.17 10.30
CA ARG A 194 0.64 -6.44 8.89
C ARG A 194 -0.69 -6.44 8.12
N VAL A 195 -0.68 -5.83 6.95
CA VAL A 195 -1.81 -5.94 6.03
C VAL A 195 -1.88 -7.39 5.54
N SER A 196 -2.91 -8.09 5.96
CA SER A 196 -3.23 -9.43 5.46
C SER A 196 -4.10 -9.28 4.21
N ILE A 197 -3.69 -9.90 3.13
CA ILE A 197 -4.55 -10.00 1.94
C ILE A 197 -5.51 -11.17 2.20
N HIS A 198 -6.77 -10.84 2.37
CA HIS A 198 -7.86 -11.81 2.30
C HIS A 198 -8.17 -12.07 0.81
N THR A 199 -7.33 -12.86 0.16
CA THR A 199 -7.43 -13.17 -1.27
C THR A 199 -8.54 -14.16 -1.62
N ILE A 200 -9.57 -14.22 -0.80
CA ILE A 200 -10.67 -15.16 -1.00
C ILE A 200 -11.36 -14.93 -2.35
N GLU A 201 -11.61 -13.68 -2.74
CA GLU A 201 -12.33 -13.37 -3.98
C GLU A 201 -11.54 -13.71 -5.26
N THR A 202 -10.22 -13.59 -5.23
CA THR A 202 -9.38 -13.96 -6.37
C THR A 202 -9.30 -15.49 -6.50
N LEU A 203 -9.20 -16.19 -5.36
CA LEU A 203 -9.23 -17.65 -5.29
C LEU A 203 -10.62 -18.22 -5.59
N GLU A 204 -11.70 -17.51 -5.25
CA GLU A 204 -13.07 -17.89 -5.58
C GLU A 204 -13.29 -18.02 -7.08
N ARG A 205 -12.81 -17.07 -7.86
CA ARG A 205 -12.94 -17.11 -9.33
C ARG A 205 -12.24 -18.32 -9.93
N ASP A 206 -11.09 -18.68 -9.41
CA ASP A 206 -10.30 -19.80 -9.92
C ASP A 206 -10.85 -21.15 -9.45
N ILE A 207 -11.46 -21.21 -8.25
CA ILE A 207 -12.08 -22.44 -7.73
C ILE A 207 -13.47 -22.70 -8.33
N GLN A 208 -14.22 -21.67 -8.68
CA GLN A 208 -15.52 -21.82 -9.38
C GLN A 208 -15.36 -22.24 -10.85
N GLY A 209 -14.16 -22.15 -11.40
CA GLY A 209 -13.81 -22.65 -12.74
C GLY A 209 -13.35 -24.12 -12.77
N LEU A 210 -13.28 -24.81 -11.61
CA LEU A 210 -12.99 -26.24 -11.47
C LEU A 210 -14.26 -27.04 -11.22
#